data_c4cbbc1d1df3bf2ac475c04e39b023b6
#
_entry.id   c4cbbc1d1df3bf2ac475c04e39b023b6
#
_cell.length_a   1.000
_cell.length_b   1.000
_cell.length_c   1.000
_cell.angle_alpha   90.00
_cell.angle_beta   90.00
_cell.angle_gamma   90.00
#
_symmetry.space_group_name_H-M   'P 1'
#
loop_
_entity.id
_entity.type
_entity.pdbx_description
1 polymer ?
#
loop_
_entity_poly.entity_id
_entity_poly.type
_entity_poly.pdbx_seq_one_letter_code
_entity_poly.pdbx_strand_id
1 'polypeptide(L)'
;MKKYLFVVVALLALVGQANAQRYLPGMRGVELRGGFVDGVQKPVNYYLGVGLSAYTKNGNRWMFGAEYLNKQYEYKDLQIPKAQFTAEGGYYFKILSDARKIVFVYAGASALAGYESVNWGEKVLHDGSTLHDRDAFIYGGALTLDVEFYVADRIALLANLRERCLWGGDTKKFHCQWGLGIKFVIN
;
A
#
# COMPACT_ATOMS: atom_id res chain seq x y z
N MET A 1 -16.56 2.10 23.31
CA MET A 1 -15.17 2.36 23.75
C MET A 1 -14.51 1.15 24.44
N LYS A 2 -15.15 0.46 25.41
CA LYS A 2 -14.54 -0.71 26.12
C LYS A 2 -14.15 -1.89 25.20
N LYS A 3 -14.89 -2.16 24.10
CA LYS A 3 -14.60 -3.25 23.15
C LYS A 3 -13.31 -3.04 22.37
N TYR A 4 -13.00 -1.81 21.98
CA TYR A 4 -11.76 -1.47 21.26
C TYR A 4 -10.54 -1.49 22.19
N LEU A 5 -10.74 -1.09 23.46
CA LEU A 5 -9.69 -1.18 24.46
C LEU A 5 -9.29 -2.64 24.71
N PHE A 6 -10.25 -3.56 24.73
CA PHE A 6 -9.99 -5.00 24.91
C PHE A 6 -9.21 -5.60 23.74
N VAL A 7 -9.53 -5.20 22.51
CA VAL A 7 -8.79 -5.61 21.29
C VAL A 7 -7.35 -5.09 21.33
N VAL A 8 -7.15 -3.83 21.72
CA VAL A 8 -5.80 -3.25 21.87
C VAL A 8 -5.00 -3.94 22.97
N VAL A 9 -5.62 -4.24 24.11
CA VAL A 9 -4.97 -4.96 25.22
C VAL A 9 -4.67 -6.41 24.83
N ALA A 10 -5.57 -7.09 24.11
CA ALA A 10 -5.32 -8.44 23.58
C ALA A 10 -4.18 -8.46 22.55
N LEU A 11 -4.11 -7.47 21.67
CA LEU A 11 -2.98 -7.29 20.75
C LEU A 11 -1.67 -7.03 21.49
N LEU A 12 -1.69 -6.20 22.53
CA LEU A 12 -0.52 -5.94 23.38
C LEU A 12 -0.09 -7.16 24.21
N ALA A 13 -1.03 -8.02 24.63
CA ALA A 13 -0.74 -9.25 25.36
C ALA A 13 -0.09 -10.33 24.49
N LEU A 14 -0.36 -10.36 23.18
CA LEU A 14 0.29 -11.25 22.21
C LEU A 14 1.76 -10.88 21.97
N VAL A 15 2.16 -9.64 22.27
CA VAL A 15 3.53 -9.14 22.11
C VAL A 15 4.51 -9.78 23.13
N GLY A 16 4.01 -10.30 24.24
CA GLY A 16 4.86 -10.84 25.31
C GLY A 16 5.62 -12.13 24.98
N GLN A 17 5.34 -12.80 23.87
CA GLN A 17 5.96 -14.07 23.49
C GLN A 17 6.79 -14.01 22.20
N ALA A 18 6.95 -12.84 21.58
CA ALA A 18 7.76 -12.69 20.40
C ALA A 18 9.25 -12.86 20.74
N ASN A 19 9.81 -14.03 20.48
CA ASN A 19 11.24 -14.21 20.46
C ASN A 19 11.82 -13.29 19.39
N ALA A 20 12.80 -12.47 19.78
CA ALA A 20 13.41 -11.50 18.87
C ALA A 20 13.99 -12.18 17.63
N GLN A 21 13.32 -12.05 16.51
CA GLN A 21 13.79 -12.57 15.27
C GLN A 21 15.09 -11.85 14.86
N ARG A 22 16.14 -12.59 14.65
CA ARG A 22 17.39 -12.04 14.13
C ARG A 22 17.18 -11.68 12.67
N TYR A 23 17.42 -10.43 12.34
CA TYR A 23 17.46 -9.94 10.98
C TYR A 23 18.56 -10.67 10.20
N LEU A 24 18.17 -11.59 9.33
CA LEU A 24 19.12 -12.33 8.50
C LEU A 24 19.25 -11.62 7.15
N PRO A 25 20.49 -11.28 6.71
CA PRO A 25 20.73 -10.80 5.37
C PRO A 25 20.19 -11.80 4.34
N GLY A 26 19.47 -11.31 3.34
CA GLY A 26 18.84 -12.16 2.33
C GLY A 26 17.47 -12.69 2.67
N MET A 27 16.93 -12.38 3.86
CA MET A 27 15.55 -12.71 4.23
C MET A 27 14.58 -12.15 3.19
N ARG A 28 13.59 -12.93 2.80
CA ARG A 28 12.55 -12.58 1.83
C ARG A 28 11.19 -12.68 2.47
N GLY A 29 10.26 -11.84 2.00
CA GLY A 29 8.88 -11.87 2.46
C GLY A 29 7.90 -11.57 1.35
N VAL A 30 6.70 -12.14 1.48
CA VAL A 30 5.52 -11.79 0.67
C VAL A 30 4.65 -10.87 1.51
N GLU A 31 4.14 -9.82 0.90
CA GLU A 31 3.32 -8.82 1.55
C GLU A 31 1.96 -8.74 0.87
N LEU A 32 0.92 -8.64 1.68
CA LEU A 32 -0.43 -8.26 1.25
C LEU A 32 -0.77 -6.95 1.93
N ARG A 33 -1.21 -5.98 1.17
CA ARG A 33 -1.53 -4.64 1.65
C ARG A 33 -2.88 -4.19 1.14
N GLY A 34 -3.56 -3.36 1.92
CA GLY A 34 -4.82 -2.74 1.52
C GLY A 34 -5.12 -1.53 2.38
N GLY A 35 -5.89 -0.61 1.83
CA GLY A 35 -6.21 0.63 2.54
C GLY A 35 -7.02 1.59 1.70
N PHE A 36 -6.96 2.85 2.10
CA PHE A 36 -7.75 3.93 1.52
C PHE A 36 -6.86 4.92 0.76
N VAL A 37 -7.48 5.59 -0.20
CA VAL A 37 -6.84 6.59 -1.06
C VAL A 37 -7.56 7.92 -0.87
N ASP A 38 -6.79 9.00 -0.64
CA ASP A 38 -7.30 10.37 -0.48
C ASP A 38 -8.35 10.53 0.63
N GLY A 39 -8.30 9.67 1.66
CA GLY A 39 -9.21 9.72 2.81
C GLY A 39 -10.35 8.72 2.78
N VAL A 40 -11.17 8.72 3.84
CA VAL A 40 -12.34 7.83 4.03
C VAL A 40 -13.63 8.58 3.69
N GLN A 41 -13.69 9.21 2.53
CA GLN A 41 -14.89 9.90 2.07
C GLN A 41 -15.77 8.93 1.26
N LYS A 42 -17.07 9.17 1.23
CA LYS A 42 -17.98 8.44 0.32
C LYS A 42 -17.97 9.15 -1.04
N PRO A 43 -17.85 8.45 -2.15
CA PRO A 43 -17.61 7.01 -2.29
C PRO A 43 -16.23 6.58 -1.79
N VAL A 44 -16.13 5.36 -1.28
CA VAL A 44 -14.89 4.84 -0.69
C VAL A 44 -13.87 4.50 -1.77
N ASN A 45 -12.73 5.18 -1.74
CA ASN A 45 -11.60 4.90 -2.59
C ASN A 45 -10.65 3.95 -1.87
N TYR A 46 -10.25 2.85 -2.50
CA TYR A 46 -9.43 1.83 -1.87
C TYR A 46 -8.33 1.32 -2.80
N TYR A 47 -7.33 0.69 -2.20
CA TYR A 47 -6.32 -0.05 -2.93
C TYR A 47 -6.07 -1.42 -2.31
N LEU A 48 -5.63 -2.36 -3.13
CA LEU A 48 -5.15 -3.68 -2.74
C LEU A 48 -3.83 -3.93 -3.46
N GLY A 49 -2.84 -4.46 -2.74
CA GLY A 49 -1.52 -4.71 -3.29
C GLY A 49 -0.89 -5.99 -2.78
N VAL A 50 -0.06 -6.56 -3.61
CA VAL A 50 0.81 -7.68 -3.28
C VAL A 50 2.26 -7.26 -3.52
N GLY A 51 3.17 -7.75 -2.69
CA GLY A 51 4.57 -7.38 -2.81
C GLY A 51 5.53 -8.46 -2.37
N LEU A 52 6.77 -8.33 -2.85
CA LEU A 52 7.91 -9.14 -2.47
C LEU A 52 8.96 -8.21 -1.87
N SER A 53 9.43 -8.54 -0.69
CA SER A 53 10.52 -7.82 -0.03
C SER A 53 11.75 -8.70 0.10
N ALA A 54 12.94 -8.11 -0.13
CA ALA A 54 14.23 -8.75 0.02
C ALA A 54 15.14 -7.85 0.86
N TYR A 55 15.60 -8.36 1.99
CA TYR A 55 16.37 -7.60 2.97
C TYR A 55 17.87 -7.65 2.70
N THR A 56 18.53 -6.51 2.83
CA THR A 56 19.96 -6.34 2.69
C THR A 56 20.68 -6.49 4.03
N LYS A 57 22.03 -6.57 3.99
CA LYS A 57 22.88 -6.72 5.19
C LYS A 57 22.65 -5.63 6.24
N ASN A 58 22.29 -4.42 5.82
CA ASN A 58 22.06 -3.28 6.73
C ASN A 58 20.64 -3.21 7.27
N GLY A 59 19.78 -4.19 6.94
CA GLY A 59 18.37 -4.19 7.30
C GLY A 59 17.50 -3.31 6.43
N ASN A 60 18.04 -2.68 5.41
CA ASN A 60 17.26 -2.06 4.33
C ASN A 60 16.64 -3.14 3.47
N ARG A 61 15.66 -2.80 2.63
CA ARG A 61 15.00 -3.77 1.77
C ARG A 61 14.70 -3.25 0.38
N TRP A 62 14.77 -4.13 -0.59
CA TRP A 62 14.15 -3.98 -1.88
C TRP A 62 12.68 -4.40 -1.78
N MET A 63 11.83 -3.69 -2.47
CA MET A 63 10.40 -3.97 -2.57
C MET A 63 10.00 -3.99 -4.03
N PHE A 64 9.33 -5.07 -4.45
CA PHE A 64 8.72 -5.21 -5.77
C PHE A 64 7.27 -5.60 -5.57
N GLY A 65 6.35 -4.99 -6.30
CA GLY A 65 4.94 -5.23 -6.06
C GLY A 65 4.05 -4.89 -7.24
N ALA A 66 2.79 -5.29 -7.09
CA ALA A 66 1.70 -4.89 -7.95
C ALA A 66 0.54 -4.40 -7.09
N GLU A 67 -0.15 -3.37 -7.54
CA GLU A 67 -1.25 -2.74 -6.82
C GLU A 67 -2.42 -2.47 -7.76
N TYR A 68 -3.59 -2.76 -7.26
CA TYR A 68 -4.88 -2.34 -7.83
C TYR A 68 -5.44 -1.22 -6.97
N LEU A 69 -5.79 -0.10 -7.60
CA LEU A 69 -6.42 1.03 -6.97
C LEU A 69 -7.75 1.31 -7.66
N ASN A 70 -8.80 1.46 -6.87
CA ASN A 70 -10.12 1.87 -7.32
C ASN A 70 -10.48 3.21 -6.71
N LYS A 71 -10.80 4.17 -7.57
CA LYS A 71 -11.27 5.50 -7.18
C LYS A 71 -12.53 5.82 -7.94
N GLN A 72 -13.51 6.37 -7.23
CA GLN A 72 -14.77 6.77 -7.82
C GLN A 72 -14.83 8.30 -7.94
N TYR A 73 -15.25 8.78 -9.10
CA TYR A 73 -15.50 10.19 -9.37
C TYR A 73 -16.99 10.42 -9.51
N GLU A 74 -17.49 11.43 -8.81
CA GLU A 74 -18.88 11.85 -8.96
C GLU A 74 -19.02 12.78 -10.18
N TYR A 75 -19.89 12.42 -11.10
CA TYR A 75 -20.30 13.27 -12.20
C TYR A 75 -21.83 13.38 -12.18
N LYS A 76 -22.38 14.54 -11.78
CA LYS A 76 -23.80 14.73 -11.48
C LYS A 76 -24.27 13.68 -10.45
N ASP A 77 -25.23 12.84 -10.83
CA ASP A 77 -25.75 11.74 -10.00
C ASP A 77 -25.12 10.37 -10.34
N LEU A 78 -24.08 10.35 -11.19
CA LEU A 78 -23.41 9.13 -11.64
C LEU A 78 -22.03 8.99 -10.99
N GLN A 79 -21.69 7.76 -10.60
CA GLN A 79 -20.35 7.40 -10.10
C GLN A 79 -19.57 6.74 -11.23
N ILE A 80 -18.45 7.35 -11.61
CA ILE A 80 -17.55 6.84 -12.66
C ILE A 80 -16.40 6.12 -11.97
N PRO A 81 -16.30 4.78 -12.09
CA PRO A 81 -15.19 4.02 -11.52
C PRO A 81 -13.92 4.24 -12.35
N LYS A 82 -12.83 4.50 -11.67
CA LYS A 82 -11.49 4.59 -12.22
C LYS A 82 -10.61 3.53 -11.57
N ALA A 83 -10.12 2.62 -12.38
CA ALA A 83 -9.25 1.54 -11.97
C ALA A 83 -7.81 1.82 -12.42
N GLN A 84 -6.85 1.64 -11.53
CA GLN A 84 -5.43 1.70 -11.84
C GLN A 84 -4.76 0.38 -11.47
N PHE A 85 -3.98 -0.17 -12.39
CA PHE A 85 -3.11 -1.32 -12.17
C PHE A 85 -1.67 -0.84 -12.29
N THR A 86 -0.92 -0.92 -11.20
CA THR A 86 0.47 -0.45 -11.18
C THR A 86 1.40 -1.54 -10.68
N ALA A 87 2.55 -1.66 -11.34
CA ALA A 87 3.71 -2.37 -10.83
C ALA A 87 4.66 -1.38 -10.18
N GLU A 88 5.35 -1.80 -9.14
CA GLU A 88 6.33 -0.98 -8.44
C GLU A 88 7.64 -1.70 -8.18
N GLY A 89 8.71 -0.92 -8.16
CA GLY A 89 10.01 -1.34 -7.68
C GLY A 89 10.64 -0.21 -6.86
N GLY A 90 11.09 -0.52 -5.64
CA GLY A 90 11.58 0.51 -4.73
C GLY A 90 12.62 0.01 -3.74
N TYR A 91 13.24 0.96 -3.06
CA TYR A 91 14.20 0.72 -2.01
C TYR A 91 13.79 1.46 -0.74
N TYR A 92 13.84 0.73 0.37
CA TYR A 92 13.39 1.19 1.68
C TYR A 92 14.55 1.17 2.67
N PHE A 93 14.83 2.33 3.22
CA PHE A 93 15.86 2.52 4.26
C PHE A 93 15.24 2.28 5.63
N LYS A 94 15.90 1.48 6.44
CA LYS A 94 15.56 1.33 7.84
C LYS A 94 15.96 2.59 8.60
N ILE A 95 14.98 3.31 9.15
CA ILE A 95 15.21 4.55 9.92
C ILE A 95 15.36 4.20 11.40
N LEU A 96 14.42 3.42 11.93
CA LEU A 96 14.34 3.09 13.34
C LEU A 96 14.10 1.60 13.52
N SER A 97 14.61 1.05 14.61
CA SER A 97 14.26 -0.27 15.11
C SER A 97 14.28 -0.27 16.62
N ASP A 98 13.31 -0.96 17.21
CA ASP A 98 13.30 -1.22 18.66
C ASP A 98 14.48 -2.12 19.08
N ALA A 99 14.92 -1.99 20.34
CA ALA A 99 15.99 -2.80 20.93
C ALA A 99 15.69 -4.30 20.89
N ARG A 100 14.41 -4.68 20.99
CA ARG A 100 13.93 -6.07 20.90
C ARG A 100 13.79 -6.56 19.45
N LYS A 101 13.97 -5.66 18.45
CA LYS A 101 13.78 -5.94 17.02
C LYS A 101 12.40 -6.49 16.67
N ILE A 102 11.38 -5.98 17.32
CA ILE A 102 9.97 -6.30 17.08
C ILE A 102 9.35 -5.26 16.16
N VAL A 103 9.76 -3.98 16.30
CA VAL A 103 9.25 -2.87 15.50
C VAL A 103 10.35 -2.28 14.63
N PHE A 104 10.03 -2.07 13.36
CA PHE A 104 10.92 -1.42 12.40
C PHE A 104 10.17 -0.32 11.67
N VAL A 105 10.84 0.80 11.45
CA VAL A 105 10.32 1.92 10.66
C VAL A 105 11.21 2.13 9.45
N TYR A 106 10.59 2.22 8.29
CA TYR A 106 11.25 2.41 7.00
C TYR A 106 10.75 3.67 6.31
N ALA A 107 11.65 4.37 5.65
CA ALA A 107 11.30 5.33 4.60
C ALA A 107 11.78 4.78 3.27
N GLY A 108 10.92 4.80 2.28
CA GLY A 108 11.20 4.24 0.97
C GLY A 108 10.81 5.17 -0.16
N ALA A 109 11.49 4.97 -1.29
CA ALA A 109 11.13 5.55 -2.55
C ALA A 109 10.97 4.43 -3.58
N SER A 110 9.94 4.53 -4.42
CA SER A 110 9.66 3.56 -5.46
C SER A 110 9.32 4.23 -6.78
N ALA A 111 9.66 3.56 -7.89
CA ALA A 111 9.17 3.87 -9.22
C ALA A 111 7.92 3.04 -9.49
N LEU A 112 6.97 3.65 -10.19
CA LEU A 112 5.67 3.08 -10.52
C LEU A 112 5.46 3.13 -12.03
N ALA A 113 4.91 2.06 -12.60
CA ALA A 113 4.44 2.04 -13.98
C ALA A 113 3.18 1.19 -14.06
N GLY A 114 2.23 1.60 -14.89
CA GLY A 114 0.97 0.89 -14.93
C GLY A 114 0.00 1.41 -15.97
N TYR A 115 -1.22 1.00 -15.80
CA TYR A 115 -2.32 1.32 -16.70
C TYR A 115 -3.53 1.80 -15.91
N GLU A 116 -4.14 2.85 -16.40
CA GLU A 116 -5.34 3.45 -15.86
C GLU A 116 -6.49 3.23 -16.83
N SER A 117 -7.61 2.70 -16.32
CA SER A 117 -8.84 2.52 -17.07
C SER A 117 -9.97 3.32 -16.44
N VAL A 118 -10.67 4.08 -17.25
CA VAL A 118 -11.82 4.88 -16.84
C VAL A 118 -13.10 4.19 -17.32
N ASN A 119 -14.05 3.98 -16.42
CA ASN A 119 -15.33 3.32 -16.72
C ASN A 119 -15.17 1.98 -17.48
N TRP A 120 -14.11 1.23 -17.19
CA TRP A 120 -13.80 -0.05 -17.85
C TRP A 120 -13.74 0.04 -19.39
N GLY A 121 -13.38 1.22 -19.93
CA GLY A 121 -13.30 1.46 -21.37
C GLY A 121 -14.63 1.85 -22.04
N GLU A 122 -15.73 1.90 -21.31
CA GLU A 122 -17.01 2.36 -21.85
C GLU A 122 -17.04 3.89 -21.95
N LYS A 123 -17.20 4.39 -23.18
CA LYS A 123 -17.16 5.82 -23.48
C LYS A 123 -18.50 6.53 -23.35
N VAL A 124 -19.61 5.78 -23.30
CA VAL A 124 -20.96 6.33 -23.24
C VAL A 124 -21.54 6.03 -21.88
N LEU A 125 -21.94 7.07 -21.16
CA LEU A 125 -22.66 6.95 -19.90
C LEU A 125 -24.14 6.65 -20.16
N HIS A 126 -24.85 6.11 -19.19
CA HIS A 126 -26.29 5.81 -19.26
C HIS A 126 -27.17 7.01 -19.61
N ASP A 127 -26.69 8.24 -19.37
CA ASP A 127 -27.36 9.48 -19.75
C ASP A 127 -27.05 9.96 -21.16
N GLY A 128 -26.32 9.18 -21.96
CA GLY A 128 -25.89 9.51 -23.32
C GLY A 128 -24.70 10.46 -23.41
N SER A 129 -24.14 10.89 -22.30
CA SER A 129 -22.94 11.73 -22.25
C SER A 129 -21.70 10.90 -22.63
N THR A 130 -20.79 11.50 -23.41
CA THR A 130 -19.54 10.85 -23.81
C THR A 130 -18.42 11.25 -22.87
N LEU A 131 -17.73 10.25 -22.30
CA LEU A 131 -16.51 10.45 -21.52
C LEU A 131 -15.36 10.86 -22.42
N HIS A 132 -14.68 11.96 -22.10
CA HIS A 132 -13.46 12.41 -22.77
C HIS A 132 -12.19 11.76 -22.22
N ASP A 133 -12.26 11.23 -20.99
CA ASP A 133 -11.16 10.53 -20.32
C ASP A 133 -10.87 9.22 -21.05
N ARG A 134 -9.60 8.99 -21.33
CA ARG A 134 -9.11 7.81 -22.06
C ARG A 134 -8.31 6.93 -21.10
N ASP A 135 -8.37 5.63 -21.39
CA ASP A 135 -7.41 4.70 -20.82
C ASP A 135 -5.99 5.14 -21.18
N ALA A 136 -5.12 5.17 -20.18
CA ALA A 136 -3.77 5.73 -20.35
C ALA A 136 -2.72 4.89 -19.63
N PHE A 137 -1.52 4.88 -20.21
CA PHE A 137 -0.34 4.39 -19.49
C PHE A 137 0.09 5.44 -18.49
N ILE A 138 0.27 5.01 -17.24
CA ILE A 138 0.67 5.85 -16.13
C ILE A 138 2.05 5.44 -15.62
N TYR A 139 2.85 6.41 -15.23
CA TYR A 139 4.16 6.20 -14.64
C TYR A 139 4.45 7.26 -13.59
N GLY A 140 5.36 6.97 -12.69
CA GLY A 140 5.71 7.93 -11.65
C GLY A 140 6.53 7.36 -10.53
N GLY A 141 6.36 7.96 -9.35
CA GLY A 141 7.05 7.53 -8.15
C GLY A 141 6.18 7.64 -6.91
N ALA A 142 6.64 7.02 -5.84
CA ALA A 142 6.03 7.15 -4.54
C ALA A 142 7.10 7.29 -3.45
N LEU A 143 6.73 8.05 -2.41
CA LEU A 143 7.44 8.09 -1.13
C LEU A 143 6.58 7.37 -0.10
N THR A 144 7.17 6.47 0.65
CA THR A 144 6.45 5.62 1.60
C THR A 144 7.14 5.66 2.97
N LEU A 145 6.33 5.85 4.00
CA LEU A 145 6.69 5.55 5.38
C LEU A 145 5.99 4.25 5.76
N ASP A 146 6.75 3.26 6.21
CA ASP A 146 6.26 1.92 6.49
C ASP A 146 6.71 1.46 7.86
N VAL A 147 5.78 0.92 8.65
CA VAL A 147 6.02 0.37 9.97
C VAL A 147 5.75 -1.11 9.94
N GLU A 148 6.74 -1.91 10.33
CA GLU A 148 6.62 -3.36 10.49
C GLU A 148 6.60 -3.72 11.97
N PHE A 149 5.61 -4.48 12.35
CA PHE A 149 5.44 -5.02 13.69
C PHE A 149 5.40 -6.54 13.64
N TYR A 150 6.47 -7.20 14.12
CA TYR A 150 6.56 -8.66 14.14
C TYR A 150 5.72 -9.23 15.28
N VAL A 151 4.69 -9.98 14.94
CA VAL A 151 3.81 -10.70 15.88
C VAL A 151 4.26 -12.14 16.09
N ALA A 152 5.03 -12.69 15.14
CA ALA A 152 5.66 -14.01 15.20
C ALA A 152 6.93 -13.99 14.35
N ASP A 153 7.75 -15.05 14.44
CA ASP A 153 9.03 -15.17 13.72
C ASP A 153 8.89 -15.00 12.19
N ARG A 154 7.74 -15.34 11.64
CA ARG A 154 7.48 -15.30 10.19
C ARG A 154 6.34 -14.39 9.78
N ILE A 155 5.72 -13.71 10.73
CA ILE A 155 4.53 -12.88 10.47
C ILE A 155 4.76 -11.49 11.03
N ALA A 156 4.65 -10.49 10.18
CA ALA A 156 4.64 -9.08 10.58
C ALA A 156 3.36 -8.38 10.10
N LEU A 157 2.82 -7.53 10.94
CA LEU A 157 1.80 -6.56 10.58
C LEU A 157 2.47 -5.33 9.99
N LEU A 158 1.87 -4.79 8.96
CA LEU A 158 2.35 -3.60 8.26
C LEU A 158 1.37 -2.45 8.46
N ALA A 159 1.90 -1.25 8.65
CA ALA A 159 1.13 -0.01 8.54
C ALA A 159 1.90 0.94 7.62
N ASN A 160 1.26 1.49 6.61
CA ASN A 160 1.91 2.36 5.65
C ASN A 160 1.18 3.67 5.44
N LEU A 161 1.98 4.69 5.18
CA LEU A 161 1.56 5.99 4.67
C LEU A 161 2.39 6.25 3.41
N ARG A 162 1.73 6.53 2.29
CA ARG A 162 2.36 6.67 0.99
C ARG A 162 1.81 7.87 0.24
N GLU A 163 2.69 8.66 -0.32
CA GLU A 163 2.35 9.70 -1.29
C GLU A 163 2.82 9.26 -2.68
N ARG A 164 1.90 9.17 -3.63
CA ARG A 164 2.17 8.81 -5.02
C ARG A 164 2.09 10.04 -5.91
N CYS A 165 3.04 10.16 -6.83
CA CYS A 165 3.03 11.17 -7.89
C CYS A 165 3.06 10.46 -9.24
N LEU A 166 1.97 10.53 -9.99
CA LEU A 166 1.77 9.82 -11.26
C LEU A 166 1.55 10.81 -12.39
N TRP A 167 2.11 10.46 -13.55
CA TRP A 167 1.95 11.16 -14.82
C TRP A 167 1.39 10.20 -15.87
N GLY A 168 0.82 10.76 -16.94
CA GLY A 168 0.30 10.01 -18.10
C GLY A 168 -1.20 9.82 -18.08
N GLY A 169 -1.87 9.97 -16.92
CA GLY A 169 -3.33 9.94 -16.80
C GLY A 169 -3.95 11.34 -16.76
N ASP A 170 -5.26 11.40 -16.94
CA ASP A 170 -6.04 12.65 -16.90
C ASP A 170 -6.43 13.10 -15.50
N THR A 171 -5.99 12.41 -14.45
CA THR A 171 -6.36 12.69 -13.07
C THR A 171 -5.31 13.48 -12.29
N LYS A 172 -5.67 13.82 -11.04
CA LYS A 172 -4.75 14.45 -10.10
C LYS A 172 -3.46 13.64 -10.02
N LYS A 173 -2.34 14.33 -10.06
CA LYS A 173 -1.01 13.71 -10.06
C LYS A 173 -0.63 13.12 -8.70
N PHE A 174 -1.17 13.68 -7.62
CA PHE A 174 -0.85 13.30 -6.24
C PHE A 174 -1.98 12.52 -5.60
N HIS A 175 -1.63 11.40 -4.96
CA HIS A 175 -2.56 10.52 -4.25
C HIS A 175 -1.92 10.06 -2.94
N CYS A 176 -2.55 10.45 -1.84
CA CYS A 176 -2.16 9.99 -0.52
C CYS A 176 -2.87 8.65 -0.20
N GLN A 177 -2.09 7.64 0.16
CA GLN A 177 -2.58 6.32 0.54
C GLN A 177 -2.17 6.03 1.97
N TRP A 178 -3.06 5.40 2.73
CA TRP A 178 -2.75 4.83 4.02
C TRP A 178 -3.45 3.49 4.19
N GLY A 179 -2.78 2.56 4.82
CA GLY A 179 -3.33 1.22 4.92
C GLY A 179 -2.58 0.32 5.88
N LEU A 180 -3.08 -0.89 5.93
CA LEU A 180 -2.55 -1.98 6.72
C LEU A 180 -2.18 -3.14 5.82
N GLY A 181 -1.35 -4.03 6.33
CA GLY A 181 -0.95 -5.22 5.61
C GLY A 181 -0.45 -6.31 6.52
N ILE A 182 -0.16 -7.42 5.90
CA ILE A 182 0.48 -8.55 6.55
C ILE A 182 1.64 -9.03 5.68
N LYS A 183 2.74 -9.36 6.33
CA LYS A 183 3.94 -9.91 5.70
C LYS A 183 4.20 -11.31 6.22
N PHE A 184 4.48 -12.21 5.30
CA PHE A 184 4.95 -13.56 5.58
C PHE A 184 6.40 -13.68 5.16
N VAL A 185 7.27 -14.01 6.12
CA VAL A 185 8.67 -14.27 5.87
C VAL A 185 8.81 -15.70 5.33
N ILE A 186 9.40 -15.82 4.14
CA ILE A 186 9.50 -17.11 3.44
C ILE A 186 10.82 -17.81 3.74
N ASN A 187 11.87 -17.03 4.04
CA ASN A 187 13.22 -17.53 4.25
C ASN A 187 13.90 -16.78 5.37
#